data_077ad3046730b90628fc64d542ac9b52
#
_entry.id   077ad3046730b90628fc64d542ac9b52
#
_cell.length_a   1.000
_cell.length_b   1.000
_cell.length_c   1.000
_cell.angle_alpha   90.00
_cell.angle_beta   90.00
_cell.angle_gamma   90.00
#
_symmetry.space_group_name_H-M   'P 1'
#
loop_
_entity.id
_entity.type
_entity.pdbx_description
1 polymer ?
#
loop_
_entity_poly.entity_id
_entity_poly.type
_entity_poly.pdbx_seq_one_letter_code
_entity_poly.pdbx_strand_id
1 'polypeptide(L)'
;MPACLYIVATPIGNLTDMTPHAVDILKQVAIIACEDTRTSGKLLSHFGIDTKDSKGSKTDDTKAPVNYNSADNADTTEAVGKQKGHNKLWAYHEHNSAIQTPKIIEMIGQGYSVALISDAGTPLVSDPGYQLVQAAHAAGVTVSPIVGASAAIAALSVAGLPSDRFSFIGFLPAKTHGRQKQLTALNTRTETLIFYEAPHRIIASLEDMETIFGDDRDVTFCRELTKTFETVRKSTLGDLVEFVKADDNQQRGEIVVVVAGVDAAQDTDDISLHDKLLQRLLEDLSVKKAAALASDITGVKKNALYQRLLELQAE
;
A
#
# COMPACT_ATOMS: atom_id res chain seq x y z
N MET A 1 20.02 1.58 -23.94
CA MET A 1 18.56 1.62 -23.69
C MET A 1 18.14 3.08 -23.54
N PRO A 2 16.92 3.48 -23.90
CA PRO A 2 16.47 4.84 -23.61
C PRO A 2 16.48 5.09 -22.09
N ALA A 3 16.62 6.36 -21.70
CA ALA A 3 16.58 6.75 -20.29
C ALA A 3 15.23 6.37 -19.68
N CYS A 4 15.23 5.92 -18.44
CA CYS A 4 14.09 5.30 -17.77
C CYS A 4 13.92 5.85 -16.35
N LEU A 5 12.68 5.93 -15.89
CA LEU A 5 12.34 6.08 -14.48
C LEU A 5 12.13 4.69 -13.88
N TYR A 6 13.01 4.28 -12.97
CA TYR A 6 12.88 3.02 -12.24
C TYR A 6 12.20 3.25 -10.90
N ILE A 7 11.14 2.46 -10.62
CA ILE A 7 10.47 2.43 -9.32
C ILE A 7 11.01 1.21 -8.58
N VAL A 8 11.91 1.44 -7.62
CA VAL A 8 12.71 0.36 -7.01
C VAL A 8 12.23 0.08 -5.60
N ALA A 9 11.73 -1.14 -5.38
CA ALA A 9 11.35 -1.58 -4.06
C ALA A 9 12.61 -1.83 -3.17
N THR A 10 12.50 -1.45 -1.91
CA THR A 10 13.51 -1.61 -0.86
C THR A 10 13.04 -2.59 0.20
N PRO A 11 13.93 -3.14 1.05
CA PRO A 11 13.55 -4.02 2.14
C PRO A 11 12.59 -3.37 3.14
N ILE A 12 11.71 -4.18 3.73
CA ILE A 12 10.77 -3.74 4.78
C ILE A 12 11.26 -4.03 6.20
N GLY A 13 12.50 -4.49 6.34
CA GLY A 13 13.09 -4.82 7.65
C GLY A 13 14.34 -5.65 7.54
N ASN A 14 14.36 -6.66 6.68
CA ASN A 14 15.50 -7.52 6.47
C ASN A 14 16.27 -7.11 5.20
N LEU A 15 17.51 -6.70 5.35
CA LEU A 15 18.35 -6.26 4.22
C LEU A 15 18.56 -7.35 3.16
N THR A 16 18.44 -8.63 3.53
CA THR A 16 18.56 -9.75 2.57
C THR A 16 17.40 -9.83 1.57
N ASP A 17 16.30 -9.11 1.82
CA ASP A 17 15.17 -9.01 0.90
C ASP A 17 15.41 -8.02 -0.25
N MET A 18 16.57 -7.33 -0.25
CA MET A 18 16.99 -6.51 -1.38
C MET A 18 17.36 -7.38 -2.57
N THR A 19 16.68 -7.22 -3.68
CA THR A 19 16.96 -8.07 -4.86
C THR A 19 18.26 -7.68 -5.53
N PRO A 20 19.04 -8.64 -6.09
CA PRO A 20 20.25 -8.34 -6.87
C PRO A 20 19.98 -7.36 -7.99
N HIS A 21 18.84 -7.50 -8.69
CA HIS A 21 18.43 -6.59 -9.76
C HIS A 21 18.25 -5.15 -9.28
N ALA A 22 17.66 -4.95 -8.09
CA ALA A 22 17.53 -3.61 -7.49
C ALA A 22 18.90 -3.00 -7.21
N VAL A 23 19.82 -3.78 -6.66
CA VAL A 23 21.22 -3.33 -6.42
C VAL A 23 21.90 -2.94 -7.71
N ASP A 24 21.76 -3.74 -8.78
CA ASP A 24 22.37 -3.47 -10.07
C ASP A 24 21.83 -2.20 -10.72
N ILE A 25 20.51 -1.99 -10.69
CA ILE A 25 19.90 -0.76 -11.20
C ILE A 25 20.37 0.46 -10.40
N LEU A 26 20.35 0.38 -9.06
CA LEU A 26 20.77 1.49 -8.21
C LEU A 26 22.26 1.83 -8.38
N LYS A 27 23.11 0.89 -8.79
CA LYS A 27 24.51 1.17 -9.15
C LYS A 27 24.68 1.86 -10.50
N GLN A 28 23.70 1.71 -11.41
CA GLN A 28 23.80 2.18 -12.80
C GLN A 28 23.14 3.54 -13.04
N VAL A 29 22.09 3.89 -12.28
CA VAL A 29 21.35 5.15 -12.49
C VAL A 29 22.18 6.37 -12.09
N ALA A 30 21.95 7.49 -12.75
CA ALA A 30 22.65 8.73 -12.45
C ALA A 30 22.12 9.41 -11.17
N ILE A 31 20.84 9.24 -10.88
CA ILE A 31 20.13 9.88 -9.76
C ILE A 31 19.29 8.84 -9.05
N ILE A 32 19.34 8.86 -7.72
CA ILE A 32 18.44 8.12 -6.84
C ILE A 32 17.60 9.15 -6.08
N ALA A 33 16.32 9.22 -6.38
CA ALA A 33 15.34 10.01 -5.66
C ALA A 33 14.81 9.19 -4.47
N CYS A 34 14.76 9.77 -3.28
CA CYS A 34 14.36 9.09 -2.05
C CYS A 34 13.68 10.05 -1.07
N GLU A 35 12.89 9.53 -0.16
CA GLU A 35 12.16 10.34 0.83
C GLU A 35 13.12 10.97 1.86
N ASP A 36 13.87 10.15 2.60
CA ASP A 36 14.92 10.60 3.51
C ASP A 36 16.31 10.16 3.03
N THR A 37 17.13 11.13 2.62
CA THR A 37 18.48 10.89 2.13
C THR A 37 19.41 10.26 3.16
N ARG A 38 19.13 10.41 4.46
CA ARG A 38 19.94 9.83 5.55
C ARG A 38 19.65 8.33 5.70
N THR A 39 18.37 7.96 5.69
CA THR A 39 17.92 6.56 5.78
C THR A 39 18.34 5.81 4.53
N SER A 40 17.98 6.32 3.36
CA SER A 40 18.37 5.74 2.07
C SER A 40 19.87 5.68 1.88
N GLY A 41 20.64 6.69 2.32
CA GLY A 41 22.11 6.70 2.24
C GLY A 41 22.74 5.54 3.02
N LYS A 42 22.20 5.16 4.19
CA LYS A 42 22.68 3.99 4.95
C LYS A 42 22.39 2.69 4.22
N LEU A 43 21.18 2.54 3.67
CA LEU A 43 20.80 1.37 2.86
C LEU A 43 21.73 1.22 1.66
N LEU A 44 21.92 2.28 0.88
CA LEU A 44 22.76 2.27 -0.32
C LEU A 44 24.23 1.95 0.02
N SER A 45 24.77 2.53 1.10
CA SER A 45 26.13 2.25 1.57
C SER A 45 26.31 0.78 1.96
N HIS A 46 25.30 0.14 2.59
CA HIS A 46 25.35 -1.28 2.93
C HIS A 46 25.53 -2.16 1.68
N PHE A 47 24.94 -1.80 0.56
CA PHE A 47 25.05 -2.53 -0.71
C PHE A 47 26.24 -2.06 -1.59
N GLY A 48 27.13 -1.23 -1.05
CA GLY A 48 28.28 -0.72 -1.77
C GLY A 48 27.92 0.21 -2.93
N ILE A 49 26.82 0.95 -2.78
CA ILE A 49 26.38 1.97 -3.73
C ILE A 49 26.86 3.32 -3.19
N ASP A 50 27.90 3.86 -3.84
CA ASP A 50 28.50 5.14 -3.44
C ASP A 50 27.61 6.30 -3.90
N THR A 51 27.09 7.08 -2.95
CA THR A 51 26.33 8.30 -3.22
C THR A 51 27.14 9.52 -2.78
N LYS A 52 27.22 10.55 -3.62
CA LYS A 52 27.74 11.83 -3.16
C LYS A 52 26.64 12.55 -2.39
N ASP A 53 26.81 12.65 -1.09
CA ASP A 53 26.01 13.56 -0.28
C ASP A 53 26.27 15.00 -0.75
N SER A 54 25.22 15.74 -1.06
CA SER A 54 25.26 17.16 -1.41
C SER A 54 25.58 18.08 -0.21
N LYS A 55 26.09 17.53 0.90
CA LYS A 55 26.52 18.30 2.07
C LYS A 55 28.00 18.62 1.97
N GLY A 56 28.32 19.80 1.46
CA GLY A 56 29.64 20.43 1.66
C GLY A 56 30.44 20.85 0.45
N SER A 57 29.93 20.75 -0.75
CA SER A 57 30.58 21.33 -1.92
C SER A 57 29.67 22.40 -2.54
N LYS A 58 30.11 23.64 -2.49
CA LYS A 58 29.67 24.66 -3.46
C LYS A 58 30.18 24.20 -4.82
N THR A 59 29.50 23.25 -5.42
CA THR A 59 29.77 22.79 -6.78
C THR A 59 28.74 23.39 -7.70
N ASP A 60 29.26 24.09 -8.65
CA ASP A 60 28.65 24.60 -9.87
C ASP A 60 27.62 23.59 -10.40
N ASP A 61 26.33 23.93 -10.20
CA ASP A 61 25.17 23.13 -10.61
C ASP A 61 25.01 23.00 -12.13
N THR A 62 26.04 23.41 -12.89
CA THR A 62 26.05 23.45 -14.36
C THR A 62 26.76 22.26 -15.03
N LYS A 63 27.38 21.33 -14.27
CA LYS A 63 28.00 20.15 -14.87
C LYS A 63 27.01 18.98 -14.87
N ALA A 64 26.47 18.67 -16.05
CA ALA A 64 25.68 17.49 -16.32
C ALA A 64 26.41 16.20 -15.89
N PRO A 65 25.68 15.21 -15.29
CA PRO A 65 26.25 13.90 -14.99
C PRO A 65 26.60 13.15 -16.27
N VAL A 66 27.58 12.25 -16.20
CA VAL A 66 28.01 11.45 -17.35
C VAL A 66 26.90 10.47 -17.76
N ASN A 67 26.59 10.41 -19.06
CA ASN A 67 25.58 9.53 -19.63
C ASN A 67 26.05 8.07 -19.66
N TYR A 68 25.34 7.15 -18.98
CA TYR A 68 25.66 5.72 -18.92
C TYR A 68 24.88 4.85 -19.92
N ASN A 69 24.22 5.45 -20.91
CA ASN A 69 23.36 4.72 -21.86
C ASN A 69 24.10 4.29 -23.14
N SER A 70 25.32 3.74 -23.04
CA SER A 70 25.90 3.03 -24.17
C SER A 70 25.85 1.52 -23.90
N ALA A 71 24.77 0.89 -24.32
CA ALA A 71 24.67 -0.55 -24.45
C ALA A 71 25.17 -0.93 -25.84
N ASP A 72 26.43 -1.24 -25.97
CA ASP A 72 26.93 -2.10 -27.03
C ASP A 72 27.13 -3.51 -26.48
N ASN A 73 26.17 -4.37 -26.76
CA ASN A 73 26.36 -5.81 -26.70
C ASN A 73 27.23 -6.22 -27.87
N ALA A 74 28.53 -6.23 -27.71
CA ALA A 74 29.47 -6.96 -28.53
C ALA A 74 30.54 -7.56 -27.60
N ASP A 75 30.54 -8.89 -27.60
CA ASP A 75 31.55 -9.78 -27.06
C ASP A 75 32.98 -9.26 -27.36
N THR A 76 33.58 -8.57 -26.37
CA THR A 76 35.02 -8.34 -26.29
C THR A 76 35.39 -8.18 -24.83
N THR A 77 36.01 -9.21 -24.29
CA THR A 77 36.82 -9.20 -23.09
C THR A 77 38.01 -8.25 -23.29
N GLU A 78 37.84 -6.94 -23.09
CA GLU A 78 38.95 -6.00 -22.85
C GLU A 78 38.45 -4.80 -22.03
N ALA A 79 39.05 -4.68 -20.85
CA ALA A 79 39.25 -3.49 -20.03
C ALA A 79 38.16 -2.40 -20.07
N VAL A 80 37.03 -2.63 -19.44
CA VAL A 80 36.15 -1.53 -18.98
C VAL A 80 36.92 -0.81 -17.86
N GLY A 81 37.53 0.33 -18.20
CA GLY A 81 38.08 1.24 -17.23
C GLY A 81 37.04 1.53 -16.14
N LYS A 82 37.42 1.37 -14.88
CA LYS A 82 36.66 1.71 -13.69
C LYS A 82 36.27 3.20 -13.73
N GLN A 83 35.21 3.56 -14.44
CA GLN A 83 34.51 4.82 -14.18
C GLN A 83 33.72 4.62 -12.88
N LYS A 84 34.29 5.14 -11.79
CA LYS A 84 33.51 5.29 -10.53
C LYS A 84 32.42 6.30 -10.79
N GLY A 85 31.24 5.82 -11.22
CA GLY A 85 30.03 6.59 -11.23
C GLY A 85 29.62 6.86 -9.78
N HIS A 86 29.51 8.12 -9.42
CA HIS A 86 28.90 8.50 -8.15
C HIS A 86 27.47 8.87 -8.41
N ASN A 87 26.54 8.10 -7.86
CA ASN A 87 25.12 8.38 -7.95
C ASN A 87 24.79 9.63 -7.12
N LYS A 88 23.99 10.52 -7.66
CA LYS A 88 23.48 11.66 -6.88
C LYS A 88 22.22 11.24 -6.14
N LEU A 89 22.20 11.48 -4.82
CA LEU A 89 21.03 11.24 -3.98
C LEU A 89 20.21 12.54 -3.90
N TRP A 90 18.94 12.49 -4.30
CA TRP A 90 18.01 13.62 -4.32
C TRP A 90 16.86 13.37 -3.36
N ALA A 91 16.56 14.35 -2.49
CA ALA A 91 15.37 14.28 -1.67
C ALA A 91 14.12 14.48 -2.54
N TYR A 92 13.17 13.54 -2.44
CA TYR A 92 11.88 13.57 -3.10
C TYR A 92 10.78 13.14 -2.13
N HIS A 93 9.99 14.07 -1.63
CA HIS A 93 8.90 13.86 -0.68
C HIS A 93 7.72 14.78 -1.04
N GLU A 94 6.56 14.60 -0.41
CA GLU A 94 5.34 15.34 -0.72
C GLU A 94 5.55 16.86 -0.77
N HIS A 95 6.31 17.43 0.17
CA HIS A 95 6.53 18.88 0.28
C HIS A 95 7.40 19.47 -0.83
N ASN A 96 8.22 18.68 -1.53
CA ASN A 96 9.09 19.16 -2.60
C ASN A 96 8.76 18.57 -3.98
N SER A 97 7.83 17.66 -4.07
CA SER A 97 7.48 16.93 -5.30
C SER A 97 7.15 17.87 -6.46
N ALA A 98 6.41 18.95 -6.21
CA ALA A 98 6.07 19.94 -7.23
C ALA A 98 7.30 20.62 -7.88
N ILE A 99 8.40 20.79 -7.12
CA ILE A 99 9.64 21.40 -7.58
C ILE A 99 10.58 20.36 -8.19
N GLN A 100 10.65 19.15 -7.61
CA GLN A 100 11.58 18.13 -8.03
C GLN A 100 11.11 17.34 -9.25
N THR A 101 9.81 17.12 -9.40
CA THR A 101 9.24 16.38 -10.54
C THR A 101 9.69 16.93 -11.89
N PRO A 102 9.53 18.25 -12.19
CA PRO A 102 9.98 18.78 -13.48
C PRO A 102 11.50 18.59 -13.72
N LYS A 103 12.32 18.74 -12.68
CA LYS A 103 13.78 18.55 -12.79
C LYS A 103 14.15 17.11 -13.11
N ILE A 104 13.48 16.15 -12.46
CA ILE A 104 13.72 14.73 -12.74
C ILE A 104 13.31 14.37 -14.17
N ILE A 105 12.16 14.87 -14.65
CA ILE A 105 11.71 14.65 -16.02
C ILE A 105 12.68 15.27 -17.02
N GLU A 106 13.18 16.47 -16.76
CA GLU A 106 14.21 17.11 -17.58
C GLU A 106 15.49 16.29 -17.67
N MET A 107 15.99 15.77 -16.53
CA MET A 107 17.17 14.91 -16.49
C MET A 107 16.95 13.63 -17.31
N ILE A 108 15.78 13.01 -17.24
CA ILE A 108 15.47 11.84 -18.06
C ILE A 108 15.43 12.22 -19.54
N GLY A 109 14.86 13.37 -19.88
CA GLY A 109 14.87 13.92 -21.25
C GLY A 109 16.27 14.19 -21.80
N GLN A 110 17.25 14.45 -20.92
CA GLN A 110 18.68 14.59 -21.26
C GLN A 110 19.41 13.24 -21.39
N GLY A 111 18.72 12.10 -21.20
CA GLY A 111 19.28 10.77 -21.37
C GLY A 111 19.74 10.10 -20.09
N TYR A 112 19.47 10.66 -18.89
CA TYR A 112 19.84 10.07 -17.62
C TYR A 112 18.73 9.22 -17.03
N SER A 113 19.02 7.98 -16.67
CA SER A 113 18.09 7.16 -15.93
C SER A 113 18.06 7.56 -14.46
N VAL A 114 16.86 7.53 -13.87
CA VAL A 114 16.59 7.89 -12.47
C VAL A 114 15.89 6.73 -11.77
N ALA A 115 16.27 6.43 -10.53
CA ALA A 115 15.55 5.52 -9.66
C ALA A 115 14.78 6.31 -8.58
N LEU A 116 13.55 5.93 -8.31
CA LEU A 116 12.80 6.34 -7.12
C LEU A 116 12.80 5.17 -6.15
N ILE A 117 13.21 5.42 -4.91
CA ILE A 117 13.12 4.49 -3.78
C ILE A 117 12.32 5.11 -2.64
N SER A 118 11.68 4.27 -1.83
CA SER A 118 11.08 4.64 -0.54
C SER A 118 12.01 4.26 0.61
N ASP A 119 11.68 4.70 1.82
CA ASP A 119 12.44 4.33 3.02
C ASP A 119 12.28 2.83 3.34
N ALA A 120 11.12 2.24 3.01
CA ALA A 120 10.87 0.81 3.13
C ALA A 120 9.78 0.34 2.14
N GLY A 121 9.99 -0.80 1.50
CA GLY A 121 9.00 -1.43 0.63
C GLY A 121 8.92 -0.86 -0.78
N THR A 122 7.75 -0.94 -1.38
CA THR A 122 7.49 -0.52 -2.75
C THR A 122 7.06 0.96 -2.77
N PRO A 123 7.78 1.84 -3.49
CA PRO A 123 7.41 3.24 -3.62
C PRO A 123 5.97 3.42 -4.12
N LEU A 124 5.33 4.52 -3.83
CA LEU A 124 3.94 4.89 -4.10
C LEU A 124 2.89 4.19 -3.23
N VAL A 125 3.25 3.12 -2.51
CA VAL A 125 2.32 2.40 -1.64
C VAL A 125 2.38 3.02 -0.24
N SER A 126 1.57 4.03 0.02
CA SER A 126 1.60 4.94 1.17
C SER A 126 2.85 5.83 1.23
N ASP A 127 3.55 5.98 0.11
CA ASP A 127 4.78 6.73 -0.05
C ASP A 127 4.64 7.77 -1.18
N PRO A 128 5.51 8.81 -1.23
CA PRO A 128 5.50 9.78 -2.32
C PRO A 128 5.92 9.12 -3.64
N GLY A 129 5.48 9.72 -4.77
CA GLY A 129 5.91 9.27 -6.11
C GLY A 129 4.81 9.31 -7.18
N TYR A 130 3.53 9.31 -6.82
CA TYR A 130 2.43 9.32 -7.78
C TYR A 130 2.56 10.44 -8.83
N GLN A 131 2.85 11.67 -8.39
CA GLN A 131 3.01 12.83 -9.30
C GLN A 131 4.18 12.65 -10.26
N LEU A 132 5.28 12.03 -9.82
CA LEU A 132 6.45 11.78 -10.67
C LEU A 132 6.12 10.75 -11.75
N VAL A 133 5.48 9.64 -11.39
CA VAL A 133 5.08 8.60 -12.34
C VAL A 133 4.07 9.16 -13.35
N GLN A 134 3.09 9.94 -12.90
CA GLN A 134 2.13 10.60 -13.77
C GLN A 134 2.82 11.55 -14.77
N ALA A 135 3.75 12.38 -14.29
CA ALA A 135 4.51 13.29 -15.13
C ALA A 135 5.42 12.55 -16.13
N ALA A 136 6.02 11.43 -15.70
CA ALA A 136 6.84 10.59 -16.57
C ALA A 136 6.02 10.02 -17.74
N HIS A 137 4.84 9.47 -17.46
CA HIS A 137 3.92 9.00 -18.51
C HIS A 137 3.47 10.14 -19.45
N ALA A 138 3.14 11.31 -18.90
CA ALA A 138 2.76 12.46 -19.70
C ALA A 138 3.88 12.97 -20.64
N ALA A 139 5.14 12.79 -20.22
CA ALA A 139 6.34 13.13 -21.00
C ALA A 139 6.81 12.01 -21.94
N GLY A 140 6.10 10.87 -22.02
CA GLY A 140 6.49 9.72 -22.83
C GLY A 140 7.73 8.98 -22.31
N VAL A 141 8.07 9.18 -21.04
CA VAL A 141 9.20 8.50 -20.37
C VAL A 141 8.80 7.06 -20.04
N THR A 142 9.70 6.11 -20.34
CA THR A 142 9.51 4.72 -19.90
C THR A 142 9.60 4.65 -18.37
N VAL A 143 8.59 4.07 -17.74
CA VAL A 143 8.57 3.76 -16.30
C VAL A 143 8.67 2.26 -16.12
N SER A 144 9.63 1.80 -15.30
CA SER A 144 9.90 0.37 -15.10
C SER A 144 9.89 0.03 -13.61
N PRO A 145 9.10 -0.97 -13.17
CA PRO A 145 9.13 -1.45 -11.81
C PRO A 145 10.32 -2.39 -11.60
N ILE A 146 11.03 -2.22 -10.50
CA ILE A 146 12.02 -3.17 -10.00
C ILE A 146 11.41 -3.86 -8.78
N VAL A 147 11.04 -5.12 -8.97
CA VAL A 147 10.27 -5.92 -8.03
C VAL A 147 11.05 -6.14 -6.73
N GLY A 148 10.34 -6.08 -5.60
CA GLY A 148 10.90 -6.34 -4.27
C GLY A 148 9.81 -6.42 -3.21
N ALA A 149 10.17 -6.11 -1.96
CA ALA A 149 9.30 -6.26 -0.82
C ALA A 149 8.10 -5.29 -0.81
N SER A 150 6.97 -5.77 -0.29
CA SER A 150 5.78 -4.97 0.00
C SER A 150 5.15 -5.49 1.30
N ALA A 151 5.05 -4.66 2.32
CA ALA A 151 4.50 -5.05 3.62
C ALA A 151 3.03 -5.50 3.51
N ALA A 152 2.24 -4.86 2.64
CA ALA A 152 0.84 -5.23 2.41
C ALA A 152 0.71 -6.64 1.83
N ILE A 153 1.52 -6.97 0.82
CA ILE A 153 1.49 -8.30 0.18
C ILE A 153 2.11 -9.36 1.10
N ALA A 154 3.20 -9.02 1.80
CA ALA A 154 3.79 -9.93 2.81
C ALA A 154 2.77 -10.27 3.90
N ALA A 155 2.07 -9.28 4.47
CA ALA A 155 1.01 -9.50 5.45
C ALA A 155 -0.14 -10.35 4.88
N LEU A 156 -0.64 -10.06 3.68
CA LEU A 156 -1.70 -10.83 3.05
C LEU A 156 -1.29 -12.31 2.86
N SER A 157 -0.04 -12.57 2.47
CA SER A 157 0.45 -13.93 2.22
C SER A 157 0.48 -14.81 3.45
N VAL A 158 0.55 -14.24 4.66
CA VAL A 158 0.59 -14.94 5.94
C VAL A 158 -0.70 -14.79 6.75
N ALA A 159 -1.66 -14.01 6.26
CA ALA A 159 -2.89 -13.68 6.99
C ALA A 159 -3.82 -14.89 7.20
N GLY A 160 -3.81 -15.86 6.29
CA GLY A 160 -4.75 -16.98 6.33
C GLY A 160 -6.21 -16.53 6.16
N LEU A 161 -6.43 -15.45 5.43
CA LEU A 161 -7.73 -14.88 5.02
C LEU A 161 -7.89 -15.02 3.50
N PRO A 162 -9.11 -14.92 2.95
CA PRO A 162 -9.33 -14.94 1.51
C PRO A 162 -8.48 -13.89 0.79
N SER A 163 -7.79 -14.28 -0.29
CA SER A 163 -6.87 -13.40 -1.01
C SER A 163 -7.18 -13.24 -2.51
N ASP A 164 -8.26 -13.84 -2.97
CA ASP A 164 -8.75 -13.72 -4.35
C ASP A 164 -9.19 -12.29 -4.68
N ARG A 165 -9.72 -11.57 -3.69
CA ARG A 165 -10.00 -10.13 -3.75
C ARG A 165 -9.60 -9.47 -2.44
N PHE A 166 -8.87 -8.36 -2.55
CA PHE A 166 -8.49 -7.56 -1.40
C PHE A 166 -8.40 -6.08 -1.76
N SER A 167 -8.55 -5.23 -0.76
CA SER A 167 -8.39 -3.78 -0.87
C SER A 167 -7.30 -3.29 0.07
N PHE A 168 -6.32 -2.56 -0.47
CA PHE A 168 -5.34 -1.83 0.32
C PHE A 168 -5.93 -0.47 0.72
N ILE A 169 -6.16 -0.28 2.00
CA ILE A 169 -6.77 0.93 2.55
C ILE A 169 -5.71 1.93 3.01
N GLY A 170 -4.51 1.43 3.37
CA GLY A 170 -3.43 2.26 3.93
C GLY A 170 -3.74 2.72 5.36
N PHE A 171 -3.27 3.92 5.73
CA PHE A 171 -3.46 4.47 7.06
C PHE A 171 -4.85 5.07 7.26
N LEU A 172 -5.49 4.71 8.35
CA LEU A 172 -6.75 5.33 8.76
C LEU A 172 -6.54 6.78 9.25
N PRO A 173 -7.58 7.64 9.19
CA PRO A 173 -7.53 8.98 9.75
C PRO A 173 -7.13 8.97 11.23
N ALA A 174 -6.26 9.88 11.63
CA ALA A 174 -5.79 9.99 13.01
C ALA A 174 -6.91 10.37 14.00
N LYS A 175 -7.90 11.17 13.55
CA LYS A 175 -9.03 11.60 14.37
C LYS A 175 -10.12 10.52 14.38
N THR A 176 -10.60 10.15 15.57
CA THR A 176 -11.63 9.11 15.80
C THR A 176 -12.85 9.27 14.89
N HIS A 177 -13.45 10.45 14.80
CA HIS A 177 -14.62 10.66 13.93
C HIS A 177 -14.36 10.35 12.45
N GLY A 178 -13.19 10.76 11.92
CA GLY A 178 -12.81 10.46 10.54
C GLY A 178 -12.55 8.96 10.33
N ARG A 179 -11.89 8.32 11.29
CA ARG A 179 -11.57 6.90 11.30
C ARG A 179 -12.83 6.06 11.33
N GLN A 180 -13.74 6.34 12.26
CA GLN A 180 -15.03 5.65 12.36
C GLN A 180 -15.89 5.83 11.10
N LYS A 181 -15.93 7.04 10.53
CA LYS A 181 -16.64 7.28 9.27
C LYS A 181 -16.09 6.41 8.13
N GLN A 182 -14.78 6.29 8.01
CA GLN A 182 -14.16 5.46 6.97
C GLN A 182 -14.42 3.97 7.23
N LEU A 183 -14.26 3.49 8.46
CA LEU A 183 -14.56 2.11 8.84
C LEU A 183 -16.02 1.75 8.57
N THR A 184 -16.98 2.62 8.90
CA THR A 184 -18.41 2.42 8.60
C THR A 184 -18.66 2.22 7.10
N ALA A 185 -17.95 2.99 6.24
CA ALA A 185 -18.08 2.84 4.80
C ALA A 185 -17.44 1.53 4.27
N LEU A 186 -16.59 0.88 5.06
CA LEU A 186 -15.92 -0.38 4.73
C LEU A 186 -16.62 -1.60 5.35
N ASN A 187 -17.57 -1.41 6.26
CA ASN A 187 -18.15 -2.51 7.03
C ASN A 187 -18.86 -3.58 6.17
N THR A 188 -19.42 -3.20 5.03
CA THR A 188 -20.12 -4.11 4.11
C THR A 188 -19.25 -4.68 3.00
N ARG A 189 -17.93 -4.43 3.03
CA ARG A 189 -17.02 -4.95 2.03
C ARG A 189 -16.82 -6.45 2.18
N THR A 190 -16.90 -7.17 1.07
CA THR A 190 -16.75 -8.63 1.02
C THR A 190 -15.32 -9.08 0.77
N GLU A 191 -14.47 -8.19 0.28
CA GLU A 191 -13.05 -8.45 0.08
C GLU A 191 -12.22 -8.25 1.36
N THR A 192 -11.09 -8.93 1.46
CA THR A 192 -10.11 -8.73 2.54
C THR A 192 -9.56 -7.29 2.53
N LEU A 193 -9.51 -6.64 3.68
CA LEU A 193 -9.05 -5.27 3.85
C LEU A 193 -7.67 -5.23 4.50
N ILE A 194 -6.74 -4.44 3.95
CA ILE A 194 -5.38 -4.31 4.46
C ILE A 194 -5.15 -2.87 4.92
N PHE A 195 -4.81 -2.72 6.20
CA PHE A 195 -4.54 -1.43 6.83
C PHE A 195 -3.08 -1.35 7.27
N TYR A 196 -2.45 -0.20 7.08
CA TYR A 196 -1.25 0.18 7.81
C TYR A 196 -1.65 0.95 9.06
N GLU A 197 -0.94 0.74 10.17
CA GLU A 197 -1.23 1.49 11.38
C GLU A 197 0.04 1.88 12.13
N ALA A 198 0.00 3.07 12.71
CA ALA A 198 1.08 3.58 13.54
C ALA A 198 0.98 3.01 14.97
N PRO A 199 2.11 2.64 15.59
CA PRO A 199 2.11 1.97 16.88
C PRO A 199 1.40 2.76 17.99
N HIS A 200 1.53 4.08 18.00
CA HIS A 200 0.89 4.94 19.01
C HIS A 200 -0.64 5.07 18.88
N ARG A 201 -1.24 4.54 17.81
CA ARG A 201 -2.68 4.59 17.54
C ARG A 201 -3.33 3.20 17.48
N ILE A 202 -2.53 2.13 17.53
CA ILE A 202 -3.02 0.78 17.24
C ILE A 202 -4.20 0.38 18.12
N ILE A 203 -4.15 0.61 19.43
CA ILE A 203 -5.26 0.27 20.33
C ILE A 203 -6.53 1.01 19.92
N ALA A 204 -6.47 2.34 19.79
CA ALA A 204 -7.64 3.14 19.42
C ALA A 204 -8.21 2.75 18.05
N SER A 205 -7.35 2.33 17.12
CA SER A 205 -7.79 1.88 15.79
C SER A 205 -8.45 0.50 15.84
N LEU A 206 -7.93 -0.42 16.66
CA LEU A 206 -8.53 -1.74 16.85
C LEU A 206 -9.87 -1.66 17.59
N GLU A 207 -9.99 -0.81 18.62
CA GLU A 207 -11.25 -0.57 19.34
C GLU A 207 -12.34 0.01 18.41
N ASP A 208 -11.98 0.94 17.52
CA ASP A 208 -12.91 1.44 16.52
C ASP A 208 -13.29 0.37 15.47
N MET A 209 -12.34 -0.49 15.08
CA MET A 209 -12.62 -1.62 14.19
C MET A 209 -13.55 -2.64 14.85
N GLU A 210 -13.29 -3.03 16.10
CA GLU A 210 -14.13 -3.91 16.90
C GLU A 210 -15.56 -3.37 17.01
N THR A 211 -15.69 -2.09 17.36
CA THR A 211 -17.00 -1.43 17.50
C THR A 211 -17.83 -1.44 16.20
N ILE A 212 -17.16 -1.31 15.05
CA ILE A 212 -17.86 -1.12 13.75
C ILE A 212 -17.98 -2.43 12.98
N PHE A 213 -16.96 -3.27 12.98
CA PHE A 213 -16.94 -4.53 12.23
C PHE A 213 -17.46 -5.73 13.04
N GLY A 214 -17.57 -5.57 14.38
CA GLY A 214 -17.94 -6.64 15.31
C GLY A 214 -16.69 -7.30 15.93
N ASP A 215 -16.86 -7.81 17.16
CA ASP A 215 -15.82 -8.47 17.96
C ASP A 215 -15.40 -9.83 17.40
N ASP A 216 -16.28 -10.52 16.70
CA ASP A 216 -16.09 -11.82 16.08
C ASP A 216 -15.45 -11.77 14.67
N ARG A 217 -15.22 -10.55 14.10
CA ARG A 217 -14.61 -10.40 12.79
C ARG A 217 -13.19 -10.95 12.76
N ASP A 218 -12.93 -11.88 11.84
CA ASP A 218 -11.59 -12.44 11.61
C ASP A 218 -10.58 -11.37 11.23
N VAL A 219 -9.44 -11.39 11.89
CA VAL A 219 -8.33 -10.44 11.67
C VAL A 219 -6.98 -11.13 11.82
N THR A 220 -6.00 -10.64 11.08
CA THR A 220 -4.59 -11.02 11.28
C THR A 220 -3.77 -9.77 11.54
N PHE A 221 -3.11 -9.77 12.68
CA PHE A 221 -2.16 -8.74 13.10
C PHE A 221 -0.76 -9.15 12.68
N CYS A 222 -0.11 -8.30 11.90
CA CYS A 222 1.27 -8.47 11.46
C CYS A 222 2.09 -7.29 11.97
N ARG A 223 3.13 -7.58 12.75
CA ARG A 223 4.01 -6.56 13.31
C ARG A 223 5.46 -6.92 13.03
N GLU A 224 6.27 -5.90 12.69
CA GLU A 224 7.71 -6.06 12.47
C GLU A 224 8.04 -7.19 11.49
N LEU A 225 7.27 -7.33 10.41
CA LEU A 225 7.47 -8.35 9.38
C LEU A 225 8.92 -8.34 8.88
N THR A 226 9.50 -9.52 8.71
CA THR A 226 10.89 -9.79 8.30
C THR A 226 11.97 -9.37 9.30
N LYS A 227 11.60 -8.80 10.47
CA LYS A 227 12.52 -8.35 11.52
C LYS A 227 12.62 -9.37 12.67
N THR A 228 13.57 -9.12 13.57
CA THR A 228 13.83 -10.03 14.72
C THR A 228 12.63 -10.25 15.64
N PHE A 229 11.76 -9.25 15.76
CA PHE A 229 10.58 -9.32 16.64
C PHE A 229 9.28 -9.44 15.83
N GLU A 230 9.33 -10.17 14.73
CA GLU A 230 8.16 -10.44 13.91
C GLU A 230 7.05 -11.10 14.73
N THR A 231 5.84 -10.59 14.56
CA THR A 231 4.62 -11.17 15.13
C THR A 231 3.59 -11.31 14.02
N VAL A 232 3.08 -12.53 13.85
CA VAL A 232 1.91 -12.80 12.99
C VAL A 232 0.89 -13.54 13.84
N ARG A 233 -0.27 -12.92 14.04
CA ARG A 233 -1.34 -13.49 14.88
C ARG A 233 -2.69 -13.37 14.19
N LYS A 234 -3.29 -14.51 13.85
CA LYS A 234 -4.69 -14.60 13.44
C LYS A 234 -5.58 -14.79 14.65
N SER A 235 -6.66 -14.03 14.76
CA SER A 235 -7.67 -14.09 15.83
C SER A 235 -8.96 -13.41 15.38
N THR A 236 -9.90 -13.19 16.29
CA THR A 236 -11.00 -12.23 16.14
C THR A 236 -10.55 -10.82 16.55
N LEU A 237 -11.31 -9.79 16.19
CA LEU A 237 -11.01 -8.40 16.59
C LEU A 237 -11.03 -8.23 18.12
N GLY A 238 -12.01 -8.80 18.83
CA GLY A 238 -12.09 -8.75 20.28
C GLY A 238 -10.85 -9.35 20.94
N ASP A 239 -10.47 -10.58 20.56
CA ASP A 239 -9.26 -11.22 21.06
C ASP A 239 -7.97 -10.46 20.72
N LEU A 240 -7.92 -9.78 19.58
CA LEU A 240 -6.77 -8.97 19.18
C LEU A 240 -6.64 -7.71 20.02
N VAL A 241 -7.74 -7.02 20.30
CA VAL A 241 -7.74 -5.84 21.18
C VAL A 241 -7.15 -6.19 22.55
N GLU A 242 -7.62 -7.29 23.15
CA GLU A 242 -7.11 -7.74 24.45
C GLU A 242 -5.63 -8.16 24.38
N PHE A 243 -5.22 -8.85 23.33
CA PHE A 243 -3.82 -9.24 23.13
C PHE A 243 -2.89 -8.03 23.03
N VAL A 244 -3.27 -6.99 22.26
CA VAL A 244 -2.43 -5.80 22.07
C VAL A 244 -2.40 -4.94 23.34
N LYS A 245 -3.49 -4.91 24.12
CA LYS A 245 -3.53 -4.22 25.42
C LYS A 245 -2.68 -4.91 26.49
N ALA A 246 -2.59 -6.25 26.45
CA ALA A 246 -1.86 -7.02 27.46
C ALA A 246 -0.33 -6.95 27.33
N ASP A 247 0.20 -6.54 26.16
CA ASP A 247 1.65 -6.50 25.92
C ASP A 247 2.05 -5.22 25.15
N ASP A 248 2.68 -4.29 25.84
CA ASP A 248 3.17 -3.00 25.30
C ASP A 248 4.16 -3.19 24.12
N ASN A 249 4.79 -4.36 23.97
CA ASN A 249 5.66 -4.63 22.84
C ASN A 249 4.86 -4.74 21.53
N GLN A 250 3.59 -5.12 21.60
CA GLN A 250 2.71 -5.17 20.43
C GLN A 250 2.29 -3.77 19.94
N GLN A 251 2.56 -2.74 20.74
CA GLN A 251 2.31 -1.33 20.44
C GLN A 251 3.57 -0.62 19.93
N ARG A 252 4.53 -1.34 19.36
CA ARG A 252 5.80 -0.80 18.86
C ARG A 252 6.10 -1.34 17.46
N GLY A 253 6.91 -0.57 16.72
CA GLY A 253 7.36 -0.95 15.38
C GLY A 253 6.31 -0.70 14.30
N GLU A 254 6.44 -1.37 13.17
CA GLU A 254 5.56 -1.24 12.01
C GLU A 254 4.49 -2.30 12.03
N ILE A 255 3.25 -1.89 11.77
CA ILE A 255 2.06 -2.73 11.93
C ILE A 255 1.23 -2.75 10.66
N VAL A 256 0.83 -3.95 10.25
CA VAL A 256 -0.18 -4.20 9.23
C VAL A 256 -1.31 -5.00 9.86
N VAL A 257 -2.55 -4.55 9.66
CA VAL A 257 -3.76 -5.25 10.10
C VAL A 257 -4.50 -5.72 8.87
N VAL A 258 -4.76 -7.01 8.76
CA VAL A 258 -5.50 -7.62 7.66
C VAL A 258 -6.84 -8.13 8.22
N VAL A 259 -7.94 -7.56 7.74
CA VAL A 259 -9.29 -7.84 8.24
C VAL A 259 -10.09 -8.58 7.17
N ALA A 260 -10.79 -9.64 7.56
CA ALA A 260 -11.68 -10.35 6.65
C ALA A 260 -12.83 -9.47 6.18
N GLY A 261 -13.24 -9.62 4.93
CA GLY A 261 -14.50 -9.08 4.45
C GLY A 261 -15.71 -9.73 5.16
N VAL A 262 -16.87 -9.16 4.96
CA VAL A 262 -18.12 -9.83 5.37
C VAL A 262 -18.36 -11.04 4.46
N ASP A 263 -18.90 -12.10 5.04
CA ASP A 263 -19.31 -13.26 4.25
C ASP A 263 -20.54 -12.86 3.42
N ALA A 264 -20.43 -12.90 2.10
CA ALA A 264 -21.53 -12.58 1.19
C ALA A 264 -22.76 -13.47 1.43
N ALA A 265 -22.57 -14.64 2.07
CA ALA A 265 -23.66 -15.54 2.46
C ALA A 265 -24.37 -15.07 3.73
N GLN A 266 -23.69 -14.35 4.65
CA GLN A 266 -24.31 -13.81 5.87
C GLN A 266 -25.11 -12.52 5.61
N ASP A 267 -24.67 -11.68 4.66
CA ASP A 267 -25.40 -10.46 4.29
C ASP A 267 -26.74 -10.75 3.56
N THR A 268 -26.88 -11.98 3.00
CA THR A 268 -28.16 -12.39 2.41
C THR A 268 -29.17 -12.92 3.44
N ASP A 269 -28.75 -13.20 4.68
CA ASP A 269 -29.62 -13.77 5.71
C ASP A 269 -30.20 -12.70 6.67
N ASP A 270 -29.61 -11.51 6.78
CA ASP A 270 -30.25 -10.42 7.53
C ASP A 270 -31.17 -9.59 6.63
N ILE A 271 -32.28 -10.21 6.31
CA ILE A 271 -33.36 -9.59 5.50
C ILE A 271 -33.91 -8.33 6.17
N SER A 272 -33.74 -8.17 7.48
CA SER A 272 -34.21 -7.01 8.26
C SER A 272 -33.52 -5.71 7.83
N LEU A 273 -32.32 -5.76 7.27
CA LEU A 273 -31.63 -4.60 6.68
C LEU A 273 -32.45 -3.93 5.56
N HIS A 274 -33.35 -4.69 4.93
CA HIS A 274 -34.19 -4.21 3.84
C HIS A 274 -35.63 -3.82 4.31
N ASP A 275 -35.95 -3.92 5.59
CA ASP A 275 -37.30 -3.68 6.12
C ASP A 275 -37.88 -2.33 5.69
N LYS A 276 -37.08 -1.26 5.73
CA LYS A 276 -37.54 0.07 5.27
C LYS A 276 -37.92 0.09 3.79
N LEU A 277 -37.13 -0.61 2.94
CA LEU A 277 -37.42 -0.75 1.52
C LEU A 277 -38.70 -1.60 1.35
N LEU A 278 -38.81 -2.74 2.06
CA LEU A 278 -39.90 -3.65 1.98
C LEU A 278 -41.23 -2.99 2.44
N GLN A 279 -41.22 -2.26 3.56
CA GLN A 279 -42.35 -1.49 4.05
C GLN A 279 -42.81 -0.44 3.04
N ARG A 280 -41.83 0.31 2.45
CA ARG A 280 -42.18 1.30 1.43
C ARG A 280 -42.79 0.68 0.18
N LEU A 281 -42.32 -0.49 -0.24
CA LEU A 281 -42.87 -1.19 -1.40
C LEU A 281 -44.26 -1.76 -1.11
N LEU A 282 -44.57 -2.13 0.14
CA LEU A 282 -45.89 -2.59 0.55
C LEU A 282 -47.00 -1.51 0.50
N GLU A 283 -46.61 -0.22 0.56
CA GLU A 283 -47.58 0.86 0.45
C GLU A 283 -48.27 0.90 -0.93
N ASP A 284 -47.53 0.54 -1.99
CA ASP A 284 -47.95 0.72 -3.38
C ASP A 284 -48.10 -0.62 -4.15
N LEU A 285 -47.54 -1.72 -3.62
CA LEU A 285 -47.46 -3.01 -4.34
C LEU A 285 -48.00 -4.17 -3.52
N SER A 286 -48.53 -5.19 -4.22
CA SER A 286 -48.82 -6.46 -3.58
C SER A 286 -47.54 -7.17 -3.13
N VAL A 287 -47.61 -7.98 -2.05
CA VAL A 287 -46.48 -8.76 -1.49
C VAL A 287 -45.66 -9.45 -2.58
N LYS A 288 -46.33 -10.09 -3.54
CA LYS A 288 -45.67 -10.81 -4.64
C LYS A 288 -44.88 -9.89 -5.57
N LYS A 289 -45.43 -8.71 -5.87
CA LYS A 289 -44.74 -7.69 -6.71
C LYS A 289 -43.64 -6.99 -5.94
N ALA A 290 -43.87 -6.67 -4.66
CA ALA A 290 -42.84 -6.09 -3.78
C ALA A 290 -41.66 -7.04 -3.61
N ALA A 291 -41.90 -8.34 -3.37
CA ALA A 291 -40.83 -9.34 -3.29
C ALA A 291 -40.00 -9.49 -4.60
N ALA A 292 -40.70 -9.43 -5.74
CA ALA A 292 -39.99 -9.50 -7.02
C ALA A 292 -39.10 -8.28 -7.26
N LEU A 293 -39.64 -7.07 -7.07
CA LEU A 293 -38.92 -5.82 -7.26
C LEU A 293 -37.77 -5.66 -6.24
N ALA A 294 -38.02 -6.00 -4.98
CA ALA A 294 -37.00 -6.00 -3.95
C ALA A 294 -35.85 -6.98 -4.28
N SER A 295 -36.19 -8.18 -4.79
CA SER A 295 -35.19 -9.16 -5.23
C SER A 295 -34.32 -8.62 -6.38
N ASP A 296 -34.91 -7.94 -7.35
CA ASP A 296 -34.19 -7.34 -8.47
C ASP A 296 -33.26 -6.19 -8.01
N ILE A 297 -33.67 -5.44 -6.98
CA ILE A 297 -32.89 -4.31 -6.43
C ILE A 297 -31.78 -4.77 -5.49
N THR A 298 -32.08 -5.74 -4.61
CA THR A 298 -31.18 -6.13 -3.50
C THR A 298 -30.32 -7.34 -3.80
N GLY A 299 -30.67 -8.15 -4.81
CA GLY A 299 -30.03 -9.43 -5.08
C GLY A 299 -30.42 -10.56 -4.11
N VAL A 300 -31.21 -10.27 -3.07
CA VAL A 300 -31.71 -11.27 -2.09
C VAL A 300 -32.75 -12.18 -2.75
N LYS A 301 -32.74 -13.46 -2.37
CA LYS A 301 -33.69 -14.45 -2.91
C LYS A 301 -35.13 -14.03 -2.71
N LYS A 302 -35.90 -13.99 -3.79
CA LYS A 302 -37.31 -13.57 -3.79
C LYS A 302 -38.16 -14.26 -2.72
N ASN A 303 -37.94 -15.56 -2.48
CA ASN A 303 -38.74 -16.33 -1.49
C ASN A 303 -38.44 -15.85 -0.06
N ALA A 304 -37.23 -15.48 0.26
CA ALA A 304 -36.84 -14.97 1.55
C ALA A 304 -37.46 -13.58 1.81
N LEU A 305 -37.38 -12.67 0.83
CA LEU A 305 -38.05 -11.37 0.90
C LEU A 305 -39.56 -11.48 0.95
N TYR A 306 -40.14 -12.48 0.29
CA TYR A 306 -41.60 -12.74 0.35
C TYR A 306 -42.05 -13.13 1.75
N GLN A 307 -41.30 -13.99 2.44
CA GLN A 307 -41.63 -14.37 3.84
C GLN A 307 -41.51 -13.14 4.77
N ARG A 308 -40.45 -12.36 4.64
CA ARG A 308 -40.26 -11.15 5.46
C ARG A 308 -41.38 -10.10 5.23
N LEU A 309 -41.82 -9.94 3.98
CA LEU A 309 -42.94 -9.05 3.66
C LEU A 309 -44.26 -9.51 4.31
N LEU A 310 -44.47 -10.82 4.43
CA LEU A 310 -45.64 -11.35 5.15
C LEU A 310 -45.57 -11.08 6.66
N GLU A 311 -44.36 -11.19 7.26
CA GLU A 311 -44.14 -10.86 8.66
C GLU A 311 -44.42 -9.37 8.92
N LEU A 312 -43.87 -8.49 8.10
CA LEU A 312 -44.05 -7.02 8.19
C LEU A 312 -45.52 -6.58 7.98
N GLN A 313 -46.35 -7.38 7.30
CA GLN A 313 -47.75 -7.11 7.18
C GLN A 313 -48.57 -7.57 8.42
N ALA A 314 -48.01 -8.49 9.21
CA ALA A 314 -48.67 -9.03 10.38
C ALA A 314 -48.36 -8.24 11.67
N GLU A 315 -47.32 -7.42 11.65
CA GLU A 315 -46.94 -6.46 12.70
C GLU A 315 -47.78 -5.18 12.59
#